data_1d1ef120230a7201ad7c94e55cd62229
#
_entry.id   1d1ef120230a7201ad7c94e55cd62229
#
_cell.length_a   1.000
_cell.length_b   1.000
_cell.length_c   1.000
_cell.angle_alpha   90.00
_cell.angle_beta   90.00
_cell.angle_gamma   90.00
#
_symmetry.space_group_name_H-M   'P 1'
#
loop_
_entity.id
_entity.type
_entity.pdbx_description
1 polymer ?
#
loop_
_entity_poly.entity_id
_entity_poly.type
_entity_poly.pdbx_seq_one_letter_code
_entity_poly.pdbx_strand_id
1 'polypeptide(L)'
;MEKAQPTARLCCLDLDTFFVSVERLLDPSLAGKPVVVGGTRERGVVTAASYEVRPLGVHSGMPTAQAARLAPDAIFLPTRHGVYSPHSARVRRILERYSPDVRTASIDEFFVDFAGCESLYAEPRDRDSDATIERVVWQMRDTIQSELGLPSSAGVGATRTVAKIASGLAKPAGVLMVRVGEEERRFAPLPVRKVPGIGPVSESRLVTAGIRTIGQLLELPPGPLRTRFGATAERVRRALDPSTGGGLGRDRPAFLELDAQHETMGSISNERTFSSDIGDHDRVQRQLLALSERVCWRARKREIRARTVTLKLRYSDFETLTRARTLDQPTNEEQRVYATVRRLLKTAWTRKWPLRLVGVALSNLSGPSPQLDLFGGESQSPSLGPAIDAVRARFGYDAIRLGTTGNTRWLEQRPATRDPSAEKDSEGLPEVPGGVSFLDRRRK
;
A
#
# COMPACT_ATOMS: atom_id res chain seq x y z
N MET A 1 28.02 28.49 8.67
CA MET A 1 26.57 28.30 8.46
C MET A 1 26.04 27.70 9.76
N GLU A 2 25.31 28.49 10.49
CA GLU A 2 24.61 28.04 11.70
C GLU A 2 23.61 26.96 11.29
N LYS A 3 23.68 25.79 11.91
CA LYS A 3 22.71 24.72 11.64
C LYS A 3 21.33 25.24 12.10
N ALA A 4 20.39 25.40 11.17
CA ALA A 4 19.04 25.76 11.53
C ALA A 4 18.54 24.82 12.64
N GLN A 5 17.96 25.39 13.69
CA GLN A 5 17.42 24.59 14.79
C GLN A 5 16.32 23.68 14.24
N PRO A 6 16.24 22.42 14.69
CA PRO A 6 15.18 21.52 14.27
C PRO A 6 13.82 22.11 14.65
N THR A 7 12.83 21.97 13.78
CA THR A 7 11.47 22.46 13.98
C THR A 7 10.47 21.33 13.78
N ALA A 8 9.33 21.37 14.48
CA ALA A 8 8.26 20.41 14.32
C ALA A 8 7.36 20.80 13.13
N ARG A 9 7.75 20.43 11.91
CA ARG A 9 7.06 20.81 10.66
C ARG A 9 6.54 19.63 9.84
N LEU A 10 6.90 18.42 10.22
CA LEU A 10 6.42 17.22 9.55
C LEU A 10 5.10 16.77 10.18
N CYS A 11 4.04 16.72 9.38
CA CYS A 11 2.74 16.19 9.75
C CYS A 11 2.57 14.80 9.14
N CYS A 12 2.12 13.84 9.94
CA CYS A 12 1.58 12.55 9.49
C CYS A 12 0.08 12.58 9.68
N LEU A 13 -0.67 12.58 8.58
CA LEU A 13 -2.13 12.46 8.57
C LEU A 13 -2.51 11.02 8.26
N ASP A 14 -3.40 10.45 9.05
CA ASP A 14 -3.89 9.07 8.94
C ASP A 14 -5.43 9.08 8.95
N LEU A 15 -6.04 8.48 7.94
CA LEU A 15 -7.50 8.39 7.83
C LEU A 15 -8.03 7.32 8.80
N ASP A 16 -8.90 7.71 9.70
CA ASP A 16 -9.40 6.82 10.75
C ASP A 16 -10.31 5.73 10.19
N THR A 17 -9.94 4.47 10.44
CA THR A 17 -10.66 3.28 9.95
C THR A 17 -11.04 3.37 8.46
N PHE A 18 -10.15 3.87 7.63
CA PHE A 18 -10.40 4.41 6.30
C PHE A 18 -11.40 3.60 5.45
N PHE A 19 -11.18 2.29 5.28
CA PHE A 19 -12.11 1.50 4.45
C PHE A 19 -13.51 1.42 5.07
N VAL A 20 -13.60 1.29 6.40
CA VAL A 20 -14.90 1.32 7.09
C VAL A 20 -15.56 2.68 6.92
N SER A 21 -14.80 3.77 7.04
CA SER A 21 -15.32 5.13 6.88
C SER A 21 -15.88 5.37 5.47
N VAL A 22 -15.17 4.89 4.42
CA VAL A 22 -15.69 4.95 3.05
C VAL A 22 -16.93 4.08 2.87
N GLU A 23 -16.97 2.86 3.45
CA GLU A 23 -18.17 2.01 3.38
C GLU A 23 -19.37 2.69 4.06
N ARG A 24 -19.17 3.40 5.17
CA ARG A 24 -20.22 4.18 5.86
C ARG A 24 -20.69 5.39 5.06
N LEU A 25 -19.83 6.01 4.24
CA LEU A 25 -20.24 7.06 3.32
C LEU A 25 -21.14 6.52 2.20
N LEU A 26 -20.88 5.29 1.74
CA LEU A 26 -21.65 4.65 0.69
C LEU A 26 -22.95 4.01 1.19
N ASP A 27 -22.94 3.55 2.44
CA ASP A 27 -24.10 2.97 3.14
C ASP A 27 -24.19 3.55 4.56
N PRO A 28 -24.95 4.64 4.74
CA PRO A 28 -25.13 5.27 6.05
C PRO A 28 -25.74 4.36 7.12
N SER A 29 -26.41 3.26 6.71
CA SER A 29 -26.96 2.28 7.67
C SER A 29 -25.89 1.57 8.49
N LEU A 30 -24.64 1.63 8.08
CA LEU A 30 -23.47 1.06 8.77
C LEU A 30 -22.93 1.99 9.89
N ALA A 31 -23.47 3.20 10.04
CA ALA A 31 -23.05 4.13 11.09
C ALA A 31 -23.28 3.53 12.49
N GLY A 32 -22.24 3.62 13.33
CA GLY A 32 -22.27 3.08 14.70
C GLY A 32 -22.33 1.55 14.82
N LYS A 33 -22.40 0.81 13.71
CA LYS A 33 -22.40 -0.65 13.75
C LYS A 33 -20.98 -1.24 13.76
N PRO A 34 -20.80 -2.43 14.36
CA PRO A 34 -19.55 -3.18 14.30
C PRO A 34 -19.30 -3.68 12.87
N VAL A 35 -18.27 -3.15 12.20
CA VAL A 35 -17.95 -3.45 10.80
C VAL A 35 -16.50 -3.93 10.67
N VAL A 36 -16.30 -4.97 9.89
CA VAL A 36 -15.00 -5.52 9.49
C VAL A 36 -14.93 -5.53 7.97
N VAL A 37 -13.95 -4.85 7.40
CA VAL A 37 -13.65 -4.93 5.97
C VAL A 37 -12.49 -5.89 5.76
N GLY A 38 -12.64 -6.86 4.84
CA GLY A 38 -11.59 -7.86 4.64
C GLY A 38 -11.98 -8.97 3.67
N GLY A 39 -11.53 -10.19 3.96
CA GLY A 39 -11.96 -11.39 3.26
C GLY A 39 -13.36 -11.87 3.68
N THR A 40 -13.71 -13.10 3.26
CA THR A 40 -14.92 -13.75 3.78
C THR A 40 -14.75 -14.11 5.27
N ARG A 41 -15.86 -14.44 5.96
CA ARG A 41 -15.78 -14.87 7.36
C ARG A 41 -14.86 -16.08 7.58
N GLU A 42 -14.73 -16.95 6.58
CA GLU A 42 -13.94 -18.18 6.66
C GLU A 42 -12.50 -17.97 6.20
N ARG A 43 -12.26 -17.03 5.27
CA ARG A 43 -10.96 -16.91 4.62
C ARG A 43 -10.63 -15.48 4.23
N GLY A 44 -9.42 -15.08 4.57
CA GLY A 44 -8.89 -13.77 4.26
C GLY A 44 -8.24 -13.10 5.45
N VAL A 45 -7.98 -11.81 5.29
CA VAL A 45 -7.34 -10.96 6.30
C VAL A 45 -8.20 -9.72 6.49
N VAL A 46 -8.35 -9.29 7.73
CA VAL A 46 -8.96 -8.01 8.07
C VAL A 46 -8.10 -6.89 7.50
N THR A 47 -8.66 -6.08 6.61
CA THR A 47 -7.99 -4.89 6.05
C THR A 47 -8.30 -3.64 6.86
N ALA A 48 -9.53 -3.51 7.38
CA ALA A 48 -9.90 -2.46 8.33
C ALA A 48 -10.94 -2.98 9.33
N ALA A 49 -10.85 -2.50 10.56
CA ALA A 49 -11.75 -2.81 11.67
C ALA A 49 -12.29 -1.51 12.27
N SER A 50 -13.59 -1.39 12.39
CA SER A 50 -14.25 -0.25 13.02
C SER A 50 -13.86 -0.13 14.50
N TYR A 51 -14.05 1.04 15.08
CA TYR A 51 -13.72 1.24 16.50
C TYR A 51 -14.58 0.39 17.43
N GLU A 52 -15.80 0.03 17.03
CA GLU A 52 -16.75 -0.80 17.81
C GLU A 52 -16.24 -2.24 17.97
N VAL A 53 -15.45 -2.78 17.05
CA VAL A 53 -14.92 -4.15 17.14
C VAL A 53 -13.52 -4.24 17.75
N ARG A 54 -12.78 -3.12 17.84
CA ARG A 54 -11.40 -3.11 18.36
C ARG A 54 -11.32 -3.51 19.85
N PRO A 55 -12.23 -3.11 20.75
CA PRO A 55 -12.25 -3.59 22.13
C PRO A 55 -12.41 -5.10 22.26
N LEU A 56 -13.02 -5.75 21.25
CA LEU A 56 -13.13 -7.22 21.18
C LEU A 56 -11.82 -7.89 20.70
N GLY A 57 -10.75 -7.12 20.47
CA GLY A 57 -9.46 -7.62 20.01
C GLY A 57 -9.33 -7.74 18.49
N VAL A 58 -10.32 -7.28 17.70
CA VAL A 58 -10.26 -7.32 16.25
C VAL A 58 -9.39 -6.18 15.72
N HIS A 59 -8.40 -6.50 14.85
CA HIS A 59 -7.48 -5.52 14.28
C HIS A 59 -7.09 -5.87 12.84
N SER A 60 -6.58 -4.89 12.09
CA SER A 60 -6.04 -5.10 10.75
C SER A 60 -4.88 -6.10 10.75
N GLY A 61 -4.81 -6.93 9.71
CA GLY A 61 -3.81 -8.01 9.61
C GLY A 61 -4.24 -9.34 10.25
N MET A 62 -5.30 -9.36 11.06
CA MET A 62 -5.85 -10.57 11.67
C MET A 62 -6.55 -11.45 10.62
N PRO A 63 -6.48 -12.81 10.72
CA PRO A 63 -7.32 -13.69 9.92
C PRO A 63 -8.81 -13.40 10.13
N THR A 64 -9.59 -13.27 9.03
CA THR A 64 -11.04 -12.97 9.15
C THR A 64 -11.81 -14.03 9.91
N ALA A 65 -11.43 -15.31 9.81
CA ALA A 65 -12.02 -16.38 10.61
C ALA A 65 -11.81 -16.20 12.13
N GLN A 66 -10.70 -15.60 12.55
CA GLN A 66 -10.47 -15.25 13.95
C GLN A 66 -11.32 -14.04 14.36
N ALA A 67 -11.36 -13.01 13.51
CA ALA A 67 -12.20 -11.83 13.74
C ALA A 67 -13.69 -12.22 13.86
N ALA A 68 -14.18 -13.15 13.03
CA ALA A 68 -15.56 -13.64 13.11
C ALA A 68 -15.90 -14.38 14.41
N ARG A 69 -14.90 -15.02 15.03
CA ARG A 69 -15.09 -15.64 16.36
C ARG A 69 -15.10 -14.62 17.48
N LEU A 70 -14.28 -13.57 17.37
CA LEU A 70 -14.19 -12.50 18.39
C LEU A 70 -15.37 -11.54 18.31
N ALA A 71 -15.90 -11.29 17.12
CA ALA A 71 -17.02 -10.38 16.87
C ALA A 71 -18.07 -11.05 15.97
N PRO A 72 -18.86 -12.02 16.48
CA PRO A 72 -19.80 -12.79 15.67
C PRO A 72 -20.91 -11.93 15.07
N ASP A 73 -21.32 -10.86 15.75
CA ASP A 73 -22.35 -9.92 15.32
C ASP A 73 -21.85 -8.83 14.38
N ALA A 74 -20.55 -8.79 14.08
CA ALA A 74 -20.00 -7.80 13.17
C ALA A 74 -20.43 -8.05 11.72
N ILE A 75 -20.62 -6.95 10.99
CA ILE A 75 -20.90 -6.95 9.56
C ILE A 75 -19.56 -7.10 8.83
N PHE A 76 -19.41 -8.17 8.04
CA PHE A 76 -18.24 -8.43 7.23
C PHE A 76 -18.46 -7.98 5.79
N LEU A 77 -17.63 -7.03 5.33
CA LEU A 77 -17.67 -6.47 3.98
C LEU A 77 -16.40 -6.86 3.20
N PRO A 78 -16.51 -7.16 1.90
CA PRO A 78 -15.34 -7.43 1.08
C PRO A 78 -14.50 -6.17 0.85
N THR A 79 -13.18 -6.32 0.74
CA THR A 79 -12.30 -5.20 0.40
C THR A 79 -12.50 -4.76 -1.05
N ARG A 80 -12.83 -3.49 -1.28
CA ARG A 80 -13.13 -2.88 -2.58
C ARG A 80 -12.10 -1.81 -2.96
N HIS A 81 -10.84 -2.20 -3.23
CA HIS A 81 -9.75 -1.25 -3.49
C HIS A 81 -10.07 -0.19 -4.56
N GLY A 82 -10.81 -0.55 -5.61
CA GLY A 82 -11.23 0.39 -6.66
C GLY A 82 -12.15 1.50 -6.17
N VAL A 83 -12.84 1.30 -5.04
CA VAL A 83 -13.70 2.30 -4.39
C VAL A 83 -12.89 3.22 -3.49
N TYR A 84 -11.91 2.69 -2.78
CA TYR A 84 -11.16 3.48 -1.79
C TYR A 84 -10.13 4.41 -2.42
N SER A 85 -9.46 3.99 -3.50
CA SER A 85 -8.40 4.76 -4.15
C SER A 85 -8.83 6.17 -4.61
N PRO A 86 -10.03 6.37 -5.20
CA PRO A 86 -10.51 7.71 -5.54
C PRO A 86 -10.68 8.63 -4.32
N HIS A 87 -11.15 8.09 -3.18
CA HIS A 87 -11.29 8.87 -1.94
C HIS A 87 -9.92 9.30 -1.40
N SER A 88 -8.94 8.40 -1.38
CA SER A 88 -7.56 8.72 -1.03
C SER A 88 -6.97 9.82 -1.92
N ALA A 89 -7.19 9.75 -3.23
CA ALA A 89 -6.74 10.78 -4.17
C ALA A 89 -7.41 12.14 -3.94
N ARG A 90 -8.67 12.18 -3.51
CA ARG A 90 -9.36 13.41 -3.13
C ARG A 90 -8.76 14.01 -1.85
N VAL A 91 -8.45 13.18 -0.86
CA VAL A 91 -7.75 13.64 0.36
C VAL A 91 -6.41 14.28 -0.01
N ARG A 92 -5.59 13.61 -0.83
CA ARG A 92 -4.30 14.16 -1.28
C ARG A 92 -4.46 15.55 -1.90
N ARG A 93 -5.46 15.77 -2.77
CA ARG A 93 -5.72 17.08 -3.38
C ARG A 93 -6.09 18.17 -2.36
N ILE A 94 -6.74 17.79 -1.26
CA ILE A 94 -6.98 18.72 -0.16
C ILE A 94 -5.66 19.08 0.52
N LEU A 95 -4.81 18.08 0.84
CA LEU A 95 -3.52 18.31 1.49
C LEU A 95 -2.60 19.21 0.67
N GLU A 96 -2.61 19.06 -0.65
CA GLU A 96 -1.83 19.89 -1.60
C GLU A 96 -2.25 21.37 -1.61
N ARG A 97 -3.40 21.73 -1.03
CA ARG A 97 -3.80 23.13 -0.81
C ARG A 97 -3.09 23.78 0.39
N TYR A 98 -2.57 22.95 1.30
CA TYR A 98 -1.94 23.38 2.55
C TYR A 98 -0.41 23.37 2.50
N SER A 99 0.19 22.51 1.68
CA SER A 99 1.65 22.46 1.49
C SER A 99 1.98 21.94 0.09
N PRO A 100 3.04 22.46 -0.53
CA PRO A 100 3.54 21.93 -1.80
C PRO A 100 4.24 20.58 -1.67
N ASP A 101 4.71 20.19 -0.47
CA ASP A 101 5.38 18.90 -0.25
C ASP A 101 4.47 17.94 0.51
N VAL A 102 3.72 17.16 -0.28
CA VAL A 102 2.82 16.11 0.20
C VAL A 102 3.26 14.76 -0.35
N ARG A 103 3.50 13.80 0.52
CA ARG A 103 3.88 12.43 0.16
C ARG A 103 2.89 11.41 0.67
N THR A 104 2.44 10.56 -0.24
CA THR A 104 1.58 9.43 0.08
C THR A 104 2.43 8.27 0.60
N ALA A 105 2.25 7.87 1.85
CA ALA A 105 2.92 6.72 2.43
C ALA A 105 2.11 5.43 2.20
N SER A 106 0.78 5.51 2.29
CA SER A 106 -0.15 4.43 1.95
C SER A 106 -1.46 5.01 1.41
N ILE A 107 -2.46 4.18 1.17
CA ILE A 107 -3.77 4.62 0.70
C ILE A 107 -4.52 5.48 1.73
N ASP A 108 -4.13 5.40 3.00
CA ASP A 108 -4.75 6.06 4.15
C ASP A 108 -3.79 6.94 4.97
N GLU A 109 -2.50 7.01 4.58
CA GLU A 109 -1.47 7.75 5.31
C GLU A 109 -0.71 8.70 4.39
N PHE A 110 -0.55 9.94 4.86
CA PHE A 110 0.13 11.00 4.12
C PHE A 110 1.10 11.74 5.03
N PHE A 111 2.25 12.12 4.49
CA PHE A 111 3.13 13.07 5.12
C PHE A 111 3.04 14.43 4.42
N VAL A 112 2.94 15.48 5.21
CA VAL A 112 2.89 16.88 4.76
C VAL A 112 4.03 17.64 5.44
N ASP A 113 4.87 18.31 4.66
CA ASP A 113 5.93 19.14 5.19
C ASP A 113 5.51 20.61 5.16
N PHE A 114 5.49 21.25 6.33
CA PHE A 114 5.15 22.66 6.49
C PHE A 114 6.37 23.55 6.63
N ALA A 115 7.58 23.03 6.46
CA ALA A 115 8.80 23.84 6.53
C ALA A 115 8.79 24.96 5.47
N GLY A 116 8.92 26.21 5.92
CA GLY A 116 8.83 27.40 5.07
C GLY A 116 7.42 27.90 4.80
N CYS A 117 6.39 27.23 5.29
CA CYS A 117 4.99 27.67 5.15
C CYS A 117 4.52 28.51 6.35
N GLU A 118 5.30 28.65 7.41
CA GLU A 118 4.89 29.25 8.69
C GLU A 118 4.39 30.68 8.52
N SER A 119 5.14 31.51 7.78
CA SER A 119 4.79 32.91 7.57
C SER A 119 3.53 33.10 6.72
N LEU A 120 3.21 32.12 5.87
CA LEU A 120 2.00 32.13 5.04
C LEU A 120 0.73 32.02 5.88
N TYR A 121 0.82 31.29 6.98
CA TYR A 121 -0.31 30.95 7.85
C TYR A 121 -0.33 31.70 9.16
N ALA A 122 0.71 32.49 9.49
CA ALA A 122 0.80 33.18 10.78
C ALA A 122 -0.36 34.14 10.99
N GLU A 123 -1.01 34.05 12.14
CA GLU A 123 -2.05 34.96 12.60
C GLU A 123 -1.60 35.70 13.87
N PRO A 124 -2.07 36.94 14.12
CA PRO A 124 -1.68 37.71 15.32
C PRO A 124 -1.97 36.99 16.66
N ARG A 125 -2.88 36.05 16.67
CA ARG A 125 -3.23 35.26 17.87
C ARG A 125 -2.32 34.07 18.12
N ASP A 126 -1.48 33.68 17.17
CA ASP A 126 -0.60 32.54 17.31
C ASP A 126 0.57 32.89 18.22
N ARG A 127 0.81 32.10 19.27
CA ARG A 127 1.90 32.33 20.24
C ARG A 127 3.28 32.21 19.61
N ASP A 128 3.41 31.26 18.72
CA ASP A 128 4.64 30.89 18.05
C ASP A 128 4.34 30.12 16.74
N SER A 129 5.34 29.85 15.95
CA SER A 129 5.19 29.16 14.68
C SER A 129 4.69 27.71 14.85
N ASP A 130 4.91 27.06 16.00
CA ASP A 130 4.36 25.72 16.28
C ASP A 130 2.84 25.81 16.48
N ALA A 131 2.36 26.82 17.21
CA ALA A 131 0.92 27.07 17.38
C ALA A 131 0.24 27.37 16.04
N THR A 132 0.92 28.12 15.15
CA THR A 132 0.45 28.36 13.78
C THR A 132 0.24 27.03 13.03
N ILE A 133 1.25 26.16 13.02
CA ILE A 133 1.16 24.89 12.30
C ILE A 133 0.13 23.94 12.93
N GLU A 134 0.05 23.88 14.26
CA GLU A 134 -0.96 23.07 14.96
C GLU A 134 -2.38 23.50 14.54
N ARG A 135 -2.65 24.79 14.51
CA ARG A 135 -3.94 25.36 14.04
C ARG A 135 -4.22 25.00 12.58
N VAL A 136 -3.24 25.13 11.70
CA VAL A 136 -3.38 24.78 10.28
C VAL A 136 -3.67 23.30 10.10
N VAL A 137 -3.03 22.42 10.87
CA VAL A 137 -3.29 20.98 10.82
C VAL A 137 -4.71 20.66 11.30
N TRP A 138 -5.24 21.34 12.31
CA TRP A 138 -6.65 21.24 12.70
C TRP A 138 -7.57 21.67 11.56
N GLN A 139 -7.33 22.82 10.94
CA GLN A 139 -8.10 23.30 9.78
C GLN A 139 -8.07 22.33 8.60
N MET A 140 -6.90 21.80 8.29
CA MET A 140 -6.70 20.80 7.23
C MET A 140 -7.53 19.53 7.49
N ARG A 141 -7.51 19.01 8.72
CA ARG A 141 -8.32 17.86 9.15
C ARG A 141 -9.83 18.16 9.04
N ASP A 142 -10.27 19.32 9.51
CA ASP A 142 -11.68 19.73 9.48
C ASP A 142 -12.17 19.93 8.04
N THR A 143 -11.30 20.37 7.15
CA THR A 143 -11.58 20.47 5.71
C THR A 143 -11.82 19.09 5.09
N ILE A 144 -10.99 18.09 5.44
CA ILE A 144 -11.19 16.70 4.98
C ILE A 144 -12.53 16.16 5.50
N GLN A 145 -12.84 16.41 6.77
CA GLN A 145 -14.11 15.97 7.36
C GLN A 145 -15.32 16.66 6.70
N SER A 146 -15.27 17.94 6.47
CA SER A 146 -16.39 18.72 5.89
C SER A 146 -16.61 18.45 4.41
N GLU A 147 -15.52 18.33 3.61
CA GLU A 147 -15.64 18.14 2.17
C GLU A 147 -15.83 16.67 1.75
N LEU A 148 -15.27 15.72 2.54
CA LEU A 148 -15.27 14.31 2.17
C LEU A 148 -16.01 13.41 3.16
N GLY A 149 -16.38 13.89 4.35
CA GLY A 149 -16.97 13.07 5.41
C GLY A 149 -16.02 12.04 6.01
N LEU A 150 -14.70 12.17 5.78
CA LEU A 150 -13.70 11.20 6.23
C LEU A 150 -13.03 11.67 7.52
N PRO A 151 -13.19 10.92 8.65
CA PRO A 151 -12.47 11.23 9.87
C PRO A 151 -10.99 10.94 9.70
N SER A 152 -10.15 11.81 10.26
CA SER A 152 -8.70 11.67 10.22
C SER A 152 -8.05 12.12 11.51
N SER A 153 -6.87 11.58 11.80
CA SER A 153 -6.02 11.94 12.92
C SER A 153 -4.67 12.40 12.41
N ALA A 154 -4.07 13.40 13.05
CA ALA A 154 -2.80 13.94 12.61
C ALA A 154 -1.80 14.05 13.77
N GLY A 155 -0.53 13.79 13.47
CA GLY A 155 0.57 14.01 14.39
C GLY A 155 1.60 14.92 13.74
N VAL A 156 2.14 15.88 14.49
CA VAL A 156 3.17 16.79 14.01
C VAL A 156 4.45 16.62 14.85
N GLY A 157 5.60 16.63 14.21
CA GLY A 157 6.88 16.50 14.89
C GLY A 157 8.08 16.86 14.02
N ALA A 158 9.28 16.77 14.59
CA ALA A 158 10.50 17.09 13.88
C ALA A 158 10.93 16.01 12.88
N THR A 159 10.53 14.76 13.09
CA THR A 159 10.81 13.63 12.17
C THR A 159 9.54 12.90 11.77
N ARG A 160 9.59 12.15 10.67
CA ARG A 160 8.47 11.30 10.23
C ARG A 160 8.06 10.28 11.31
N THR A 161 9.03 9.74 12.03
CA THR A 161 8.78 8.76 13.09
C THR A 161 8.02 9.40 14.24
N VAL A 162 8.46 10.58 14.68
CA VAL A 162 7.78 11.38 15.72
C VAL A 162 6.35 11.70 15.28
N ALA A 163 6.18 12.24 14.08
CA ALA A 163 4.86 12.58 13.52
C ALA A 163 3.94 11.36 13.44
N LYS A 164 4.45 10.20 13.01
CA LYS A 164 3.67 8.96 12.91
C LYS A 164 3.26 8.39 14.27
N ILE A 165 4.15 8.41 15.26
CA ILE A 165 3.78 8.01 16.64
C ILE A 165 2.71 8.96 17.18
N ALA A 166 2.90 10.27 16.98
CA ALA A 166 1.97 11.29 17.41
C ALA A 166 0.58 11.11 16.76
N SER A 167 0.50 10.84 15.45
CA SER A 167 -0.79 10.60 14.78
C SER A 167 -1.51 9.37 15.34
N GLY A 168 -0.74 8.32 15.69
CA GLY A 168 -1.29 7.12 16.34
C GLY A 168 -1.81 7.37 17.76
N LEU A 169 -1.24 8.32 18.49
CA LEU A 169 -1.70 8.75 19.82
C LEU A 169 -2.90 9.71 19.74
N ALA A 170 -3.00 10.48 18.67
CA ALA A 170 -4.10 11.41 18.41
C ALA A 170 -5.42 10.72 18.05
N LYS A 171 -5.41 9.42 17.71
CA LYS A 171 -6.63 8.68 17.31
C LYS A 171 -7.61 8.49 18.48
N PRO A 172 -8.91 8.59 18.24
CA PRO A 172 -9.58 8.96 17.00
C PRO A 172 -9.73 10.48 16.82
N ALA A 173 -9.74 10.90 15.57
CA ALA A 173 -10.15 12.26 15.13
C ALA A 173 -9.45 13.41 15.87
N GLY A 174 -8.19 13.25 16.27
CA GLY A 174 -7.41 14.24 17.01
C GLY A 174 -6.20 14.76 16.25
N VAL A 175 -5.57 15.79 16.83
CA VAL A 175 -4.27 16.31 16.42
C VAL A 175 -3.35 16.32 17.62
N LEU A 176 -2.10 15.89 17.45
CA LEU A 176 -1.07 15.94 18.47
C LEU A 176 0.19 16.54 17.91
N MET A 177 0.55 17.73 18.39
CA MET A 177 1.84 18.37 18.18
C MET A 177 2.85 17.86 19.23
N VAL A 178 4.00 17.39 18.77
CA VAL A 178 5.17 17.07 19.60
C VAL A 178 6.25 18.07 19.27
N ARG A 179 6.48 19.01 20.18
CA ARG A 179 7.49 20.05 20.02
C ARG A 179 8.89 19.47 20.19
N VAL A 180 9.86 20.08 19.54
CA VAL A 180 11.26 19.69 19.69
C VAL A 180 11.67 19.75 21.16
N GLY A 181 12.28 18.66 21.65
CA GLY A 181 12.64 18.48 23.07
C GLY A 181 11.58 17.85 23.95
N GLU A 182 10.35 17.62 23.43
CA GLU A 182 9.29 16.91 24.18
C GLU A 182 9.25 15.40 23.86
N GLU A 183 9.98 14.94 22.83
CA GLU A 183 9.90 13.59 22.30
C GLU A 183 10.17 12.52 23.34
N GLU A 184 11.27 12.68 24.10
CA GLU A 184 11.65 11.72 25.14
C GLU A 184 10.59 11.65 26.23
N ARG A 185 10.17 12.79 26.78
CA ARG A 185 9.16 12.85 27.86
C ARG A 185 7.85 12.20 27.43
N ARG A 186 7.42 12.42 26.19
CA ARG A 186 6.13 11.92 25.68
C ARG A 186 6.20 10.45 25.27
N PHE A 187 7.33 9.99 24.74
CA PHE A 187 7.42 8.67 24.14
C PHE A 187 8.09 7.63 25.04
N ALA A 188 8.94 8.04 25.98
CA ALA A 188 9.66 7.12 26.87
C ALA A 188 8.76 6.06 27.53
N PRO A 189 7.54 6.38 28.04
CA PRO A 189 6.68 5.39 28.67
C PRO A 189 5.98 4.45 27.68
N LEU A 190 6.01 4.74 26.38
CA LEU A 190 5.28 3.96 25.38
C LEU A 190 5.96 2.60 25.13
N PRO A 191 5.18 1.54 24.85
CA PRO A 191 5.72 0.27 24.41
C PRO A 191 6.55 0.40 23.13
N VAL A 192 7.67 -0.34 23.02
CA VAL A 192 8.57 -0.30 21.85
C VAL A 192 7.87 -0.58 20.53
N ARG A 193 6.80 -1.37 20.52
CA ARG A 193 5.98 -1.66 19.32
C ARG A 193 5.31 -0.44 18.69
N LYS A 194 5.23 0.68 19.43
CA LYS A 194 4.68 1.94 18.90
C LYS A 194 5.63 2.61 17.91
N VAL A 195 6.89 2.22 17.91
CA VAL A 195 7.89 2.75 16.97
C VAL A 195 7.73 2.07 15.61
N PRO A 196 7.51 2.84 14.53
CA PRO A 196 7.46 2.31 13.17
C PRO A 196 8.71 1.48 12.83
N GLY A 197 8.50 0.27 12.30
CA GLY A 197 9.59 -0.68 11.98
C GLY A 197 9.89 -1.69 13.08
N ILE A 198 9.32 -1.57 14.28
CA ILE A 198 9.34 -2.62 15.30
C ILE A 198 8.08 -3.48 15.14
N GLY A 199 8.21 -4.58 14.41
CA GLY A 199 7.16 -5.59 14.28
C GLY A 199 7.18 -6.63 15.41
N PRO A 200 6.22 -7.60 15.43
CA PRO A 200 6.08 -8.59 16.52
C PRO A 200 7.36 -9.37 16.84
N VAL A 201 8.13 -9.76 15.82
CA VAL A 201 9.39 -10.50 16.01
C VAL A 201 10.45 -9.65 16.69
N SER A 202 10.59 -8.37 16.27
CA SER A 202 11.54 -7.44 16.89
C SER A 202 11.10 -7.06 18.30
N GLU A 203 9.81 -6.83 18.52
CA GLU A 203 9.23 -6.60 19.84
C GLU A 203 9.53 -7.75 20.78
N SER A 204 9.25 -9.00 20.39
CA SER A 204 9.52 -10.18 21.21
C SER A 204 11.00 -10.28 21.61
N ARG A 205 11.94 -10.03 20.69
CA ARG A 205 13.38 -10.03 20.98
C ARG A 205 13.77 -8.92 21.97
N LEU A 206 13.21 -7.72 21.81
CA LEU A 206 13.48 -6.59 22.72
C LEU A 206 12.93 -6.89 24.12
N VAL A 207 11.68 -7.36 24.21
CA VAL A 207 11.03 -7.70 25.48
C VAL A 207 11.78 -8.82 26.22
N THR A 208 12.22 -9.87 25.51
CA THR A 208 13.05 -10.94 26.08
C THR A 208 14.38 -10.40 26.62
N ALA A 209 14.89 -9.32 26.05
CA ALA A 209 16.10 -8.64 26.53
C ALA A 209 15.84 -7.60 27.64
N GLY A 210 14.60 -7.51 28.14
CA GLY A 210 14.20 -6.56 29.20
C GLY A 210 13.80 -5.17 28.69
N ILE A 211 13.80 -4.93 27.35
CA ILE A 211 13.48 -3.64 26.74
C ILE A 211 12.02 -3.63 26.35
N ARG A 212 11.16 -3.00 27.11
CA ARG A 212 9.71 -2.96 26.92
C ARG A 212 9.22 -1.60 26.43
N THR A 213 9.90 -0.52 26.79
CA THR A 213 9.52 0.85 26.49
C THR A 213 10.51 1.54 25.56
N ILE A 214 10.06 2.63 24.94
CA ILE A 214 10.91 3.48 24.09
C ILE A 214 12.05 4.10 24.92
N GLY A 215 11.78 4.54 26.15
CA GLY A 215 12.81 5.08 27.05
C GLY A 215 13.94 4.08 27.28
N GLN A 216 13.62 2.85 27.67
CA GLN A 216 14.61 1.77 27.83
C GLN A 216 15.40 1.48 26.54
N LEU A 217 14.79 1.64 25.39
CA LEU A 217 15.49 1.51 24.10
C LEU A 217 16.47 2.65 23.85
N LEU A 218 16.11 3.89 24.22
CA LEU A 218 16.94 5.08 24.04
C LEU A 218 18.12 5.13 25.02
N GLU A 219 18.00 4.55 26.21
CA GLU A 219 19.07 4.44 27.20
C GLU A 219 20.24 3.56 26.74
N LEU A 220 20.00 2.63 25.80
CA LEU A 220 21.05 1.73 25.31
C LEU A 220 22.06 2.47 24.44
N PRO A 221 23.38 2.27 24.66
CA PRO A 221 24.39 2.79 23.76
C PRO A 221 24.25 2.23 22.33
N PRO A 222 24.62 3.01 21.29
CA PRO A 222 24.49 2.59 19.89
C PRO A 222 25.18 1.28 19.54
N GLY A 223 26.40 1.06 20.08
CA GLY A 223 27.19 -0.14 19.80
C GLY A 223 26.52 -1.44 20.24
N PRO A 224 26.20 -1.62 21.53
CA PRO A 224 25.44 -2.76 22.03
C PRO A 224 24.08 -2.95 21.36
N LEU A 225 23.38 -1.86 21.05
CA LEU A 225 22.11 -1.89 20.36
C LEU A 225 22.25 -2.53 18.97
N ARG A 226 23.24 -2.10 18.19
CA ARG A 226 23.53 -2.62 16.85
C ARG A 226 23.96 -4.09 16.88
N THR A 227 24.87 -4.44 17.79
CA THR A 227 25.40 -5.81 17.91
C THR A 227 24.29 -6.80 18.28
N ARG A 228 23.39 -6.42 19.19
CA ARG A 228 22.36 -7.32 19.73
C ARG A 228 21.08 -7.33 18.91
N PHE A 229 20.67 -6.21 18.31
CA PHE A 229 19.39 -6.04 17.62
C PHE A 229 19.52 -5.62 16.16
N GLY A 230 20.75 -5.43 15.66
CA GLY A 230 21.04 -5.09 14.28
C GLY A 230 20.79 -3.62 13.94
N ALA A 231 21.03 -3.27 12.66
CA ALA A 231 20.91 -1.92 12.15
C ALA A 231 19.51 -1.29 12.32
N THR A 232 18.46 -2.11 12.46
CA THR A 232 17.09 -1.61 12.61
C THR A 232 16.91 -0.83 13.91
N ALA A 233 17.45 -1.32 15.03
CA ALA A 233 17.31 -0.65 16.32
C ALA A 233 18.07 0.70 16.36
N GLU A 234 19.25 0.75 15.72
CA GLU A 234 20.00 2.01 15.59
C GLU A 234 19.24 3.02 14.70
N ARG A 235 18.64 2.56 13.61
CA ARG A 235 17.80 3.43 12.76
C ARG A 235 16.60 3.99 13.50
N VAL A 236 15.95 3.16 14.32
CA VAL A 236 14.83 3.58 15.17
C VAL A 236 15.23 4.67 16.13
N ARG A 237 16.37 4.49 16.83
CA ARG A 237 16.91 5.50 17.75
C ARG A 237 17.19 6.81 17.01
N ARG A 238 17.87 6.73 15.88
CA ARG A 238 18.16 7.91 15.04
C ARG A 238 16.89 8.61 14.55
N ALA A 239 15.86 7.85 14.18
CA ALA A 239 14.60 8.39 13.71
C ALA A 239 13.77 9.11 14.79
N LEU A 240 14.08 8.88 16.08
CA LEU A 240 13.48 9.58 17.21
C LEU A 240 14.29 10.83 17.62
N ASP A 241 15.52 10.98 17.12
CA ASP A 241 16.40 12.10 17.44
C ASP A 241 16.03 13.32 16.58
N PRO A 242 15.53 14.42 17.18
CA PRO A 242 15.12 15.61 16.42
C PRO A 242 16.29 16.27 15.68
N SER A 243 17.54 16.06 16.12
CA SER A 243 18.73 16.61 15.46
C SER A 243 19.00 15.99 14.08
N THR A 244 18.40 14.82 13.80
CA THR A 244 18.47 14.15 12.50
C THR A 244 17.39 14.63 11.54
N GLY A 245 16.45 15.44 12.01
CA GLY A 245 15.31 15.93 11.25
C GLY A 245 15.75 16.83 10.08
N GLY A 246 15.12 16.61 8.98
CA GLY A 246 15.26 17.43 7.78
C GLY A 246 14.22 17.00 6.78
N GLY A 247 13.21 17.78 6.48
CA GLY A 247 12.19 17.67 5.47
C GLY A 247 11.88 16.29 4.85
N LEU A 248 10.92 16.17 4.04
CA LEU A 248 10.56 14.91 3.38
C LEU A 248 11.69 14.31 2.51
N GLY A 249 12.77 15.05 2.28
CA GLY A 249 13.90 14.65 1.42
C GLY A 249 15.08 13.95 2.10
N ARG A 250 15.27 14.06 3.41
CA ARG A 250 16.51 13.64 4.09
C ARG A 250 16.42 12.37 4.94
N ASP A 251 15.28 12.10 5.55
CA ASP A 251 15.07 10.87 6.31
C ASP A 251 14.31 9.85 5.48
N ARG A 252 15.03 8.98 4.80
CA ARG A 252 14.46 7.84 4.07
C ARG A 252 14.50 6.57 4.92
N PRO A 253 13.46 6.19 5.64
CA PRO A 253 13.28 4.78 5.95
C PRO A 253 12.92 4.08 4.64
N ALA A 254 13.71 3.11 4.24
CA ALA A 254 13.59 2.37 2.98
C ALA A 254 12.20 1.72 2.72
N PHE A 255 11.29 1.69 3.70
CA PHE A 255 9.93 1.16 3.57
C PHE A 255 8.86 2.23 3.24
N LEU A 256 9.22 3.53 3.24
CA LEU A 256 8.28 4.64 2.95
C LEU A 256 8.47 5.26 1.54
N GLU A 257 9.33 4.68 0.72
CA GLU A 257 9.60 5.18 -0.65
C GLU A 257 8.54 4.69 -1.65
N LEU A 258 7.31 5.18 -1.54
CA LEU A 258 6.27 4.84 -2.53
C LEU A 258 6.12 5.88 -3.65
N ASP A 259 6.70 7.08 -3.53
CA ASP A 259 6.46 8.18 -4.49
C ASP A 259 7.72 8.82 -5.12
N ALA A 260 8.90 8.28 -4.91
CA ALA A 260 10.03 8.72 -5.72
C ALA A 260 9.87 8.16 -7.13
N GLN A 261 9.40 8.99 -8.05
CA GLN A 261 9.60 8.76 -9.46
C GLN A 261 11.10 8.51 -9.67
N HIS A 262 11.49 7.27 -10.01
CA HIS A 262 12.80 6.78 -10.44
C HIS A 262 13.82 6.30 -9.39
N GLU A 263 13.60 6.29 -8.08
CA GLU A 263 14.57 5.68 -7.17
C GLU A 263 14.06 4.38 -6.53
N THR A 264 14.55 3.28 -7.09
CA THR A 264 14.68 1.91 -6.55
C THR A 264 13.42 1.22 -6.03
N MET A 265 12.39 1.12 -6.86
CA MET A 265 11.41 0.05 -6.67
C MET A 265 12.16 -1.30 -6.69
N GLY A 266 12.18 -2.03 -5.57
CA GLY A 266 12.90 -3.30 -5.47
C GLY A 266 12.26 -4.42 -6.28
N SER A 267 10.92 -4.43 -6.41
CA SER A 267 10.18 -5.45 -7.14
C SER A 267 8.76 -5.01 -7.50
N ILE A 268 8.19 -5.66 -8.52
CA ILE A 268 6.77 -5.59 -8.88
C ILE A 268 6.19 -6.97 -8.73
N SER A 269 5.22 -7.17 -7.81
CA SER A 269 4.62 -8.48 -7.57
C SER A 269 3.11 -8.45 -7.57
N ASN A 270 2.53 -9.60 -7.87
CA ASN A 270 1.11 -9.85 -7.66
C ASN A 270 0.91 -11.29 -7.17
N GLU A 271 0.10 -11.45 -6.13
CA GLU A 271 -0.20 -12.74 -5.50
C GLU A 271 -1.72 -12.93 -5.42
N ARG A 272 -2.15 -14.18 -5.46
CA ARG A 272 -3.56 -14.53 -5.28
C ARG A 272 -3.69 -15.66 -4.28
N THR A 273 -4.41 -15.39 -3.20
CA THR A 273 -4.94 -16.42 -2.30
C THR A 273 -6.27 -16.90 -2.87
N PHE A 274 -6.44 -18.21 -3.02
CA PHE A 274 -7.67 -18.79 -3.54
C PHE A 274 -8.76 -18.89 -2.47
N SER A 275 -10.01 -18.81 -2.85
CA SER A 275 -11.16 -19.05 -1.95
C SER A 275 -11.20 -20.49 -1.43
N SER A 276 -10.83 -21.45 -2.26
CA SER A 276 -10.58 -22.86 -1.91
C SER A 276 -9.23 -23.31 -2.46
N ASP A 277 -8.55 -24.24 -1.79
CA ASP A 277 -7.24 -24.72 -2.23
C ASP A 277 -7.36 -25.46 -3.56
N ILE A 278 -6.39 -25.28 -4.46
CA ILE A 278 -6.44 -25.77 -5.85
C ILE A 278 -5.38 -26.85 -6.06
N GLY A 279 -5.82 -28.06 -6.45
CA GLY A 279 -4.95 -29.15 -6.89
C GLY A 279 -4.87 -29.30 -8.42
N ASP A 280 -5.74 -28.63 -9.15
CA ASP A 280 -5.79 -28.69 -10.62
C ASP A 280 -4.67 -27.85 -11.24
N HIS A 281 -3.80 -28.53 -12.00
CA HIS A 281 -2.61 -27.94 -12.60
C HIS A 281 -2.94 -26.88 -13.66
N ASP A 282 -3.97 -27.12 -14.49
CA ASP A 282 -4.36 -26.20 -15.54
C ASP A 282 -5.01 -24.95 -14.98
N ARG A 283 -5.77 -25.09 -13.91
CA ARG A 283 -6.34 -23.94 -13.18
C ARG A 283 -5.23 -23.09 -12.56
N VAL A 284 -4.21 -23.70 -11.96
CA VAL A 284 -3.05 -22.97 -11.42
C VAL A 284 -2.28 -22.27 -12.54
N GLN A 285 -2.04 -22.93 -13.68
CA GLN A 285 -1.35 -22.30 -14.82
C GLN A 285 -2.12 -21.09 -15.36
N ARG A 286 -3.46 -21.17 -15.50
CA ARG A 286 -4.28 -20.02 -15.90
C ARG A 286 -4.17 -18.86 -14.92
N GLN A 287 -4.13 -19.12 -13.62
CA GLN A 287 -3.94 -18.08 -12.61
C GLN A 287 -2.56 -17.43 -12.72
N LEU A 288 -1.51 -18.23 -12.91
CA LEU A 288 -0.14 -17.71 -13.07
C LEU A 288 0.02 -16.90 -14.37
N LEU A 289 -0.67 -17.26 -15.44
CA LEU A 289 -0.70 -16.44 -16.67
C LEU A 289 -1.35 -15.08 -16.38
N ALA A 290 -2.50 -15.04 -15.71
CA ALA A 290 -3.17 -13.80 -15.35
C ALA A 290 -2.31 -12.90 -14.42
N LEU A 291 -1.57 -13.52 -13.48
CA LEU A 291 -0.64 -12.79 -12.62
C LEU A 291 0.57 -12.26 -13.41
N SER A 292 1.11 -13.04 -14.35
CA SER A 292 2.21 -12.61 -15.23
C SER A 292 1.77 -11.42 -16.10
N GLU A 293 0.59 -11.49 -16.69
CA GLU A 293 -0.01 -10.41 -17.44
C GLU A 293 -0.12 -9.12 -16.60
N ARG A 294 -0.58 -9.22 -15.35
CA ARG A 294 -0.75 -8.09 -14.45
C ARG A 294 0.58 -7.44 -14.04
N VAL A 295 1.60 -8.23 -13.71
CA VAL A 295 2.91 -7.66 -13.32
C VAL A 295 3.62 -7.04 -14.52
N CYS A 296 3.51 -7.62 -15.72
CA CYS A 296 4.08 -7.07 -16.94
C CYS A 296 3.40 -5.75 -17.33
N TRP A 297 2.07 -5.68 -17.30
CA TRP A 297 1.34 -4.44 -17.52
C TRP A 297 1.76 -3.34 -16.53
N ARG A 298 1.90 -3.67 -15.23
CA ARG A 298 2.36 -2.70 -14.21
C ARG A 298 3.80 -2.26 -14.43
N ALA A 299 4.66 -3.14 -14.95
CA ALA A 299 6.03 -2.83 -15.31
C ALA A 299 6.09 -1.87 -16.51
N ARG A 300 5.33 -2.17 -17.59
CA ARG A 300 5.26 -1.29 -18.77
C ARG A 300 4.68 0.09 -18.47
N LYS A 301 3.60 0.16 -17.65
CA LYS A 301 3.03 1.44 -17.23
C LYS A 301 4.04 2.35 -16.51
N ARG A 302 5.12 1.78 -15.96
CA ARG A 302 6.22 2.49 -15.31
C ARG A 302 7.50 2.54 -16.15
N GLU A 303 7.43 2.10 -17.39
CA GLU A 303 8.58 2.00 -18.29
C GLU A 303 9.74 1.17 -17.70
N ILE A 304 9.41 0.14 -16.92
CA ILE A 304 10.37 -0.72 -16.22
C ILE A 304 10.46 -2.08 -16.92
N ARG A 305 11.66 -2.64 -16.93
CA ARG A 305 11.97 -4.03 -17.30
C ARG A 305 12.59 -4.76 -16.12
N ALA A 306 12.52 -6.09 -16.08
CA ALA A 306 13.05 -6.91 -15.00
C ALA A 306 13.90 -8.06 -15.53
N ARG A 307 15.00 -8.36 -14.84
CA ARG A 307 15.85 -9.53 -15.13
C ARG A 307 15.48 -10.76 -14.32
N THR A 308 14.90 -10.61 -13.13
CA THR A 308 14.59 -11.75 -12.28
C THR A 308 13.09 -11.96 -12.17
N VAL A 309 12.65 -13.18 -12.50
CA VAL A 309 11.27 -13.66 -12.34
C VAL A 309 11.21 -14.63 -11.18
N THR A 310 10.34 -14.39 -10.22
CA THR A 310 10.14 -15.23 -9.04
C THR A 310 8.72 -15.78 -9.02
N LEU A 311 8.61 -17.09 -8.83
CA LEU A 311 7.39 -17.81 -8.52
C LEU A 311 7.28 -18.00 -7.01
N LYS A 312 6.12 -17.71 -6.45
CA LYS A 312 5.76 -18.01 -5.06
C LYS A 312 4.59 -18.98 -5.03
N LEU A 313 4.71 -20.04 -4.28
CA LEU A 313 3.67 -21.02 -4.01
C LEU A 313 3.47 -21.13 -2.50
N ARG A 314 2.21 -21.23 -2.06
CA ARG A 314 1.90 -21.59 -0.69
C ARG A 314 0.92 -22.75 -0.70
N TYR A 315 1.27 -23.81 0.00
CA TYR A 315 0.43 -24.98 0.16
C TYR A 315 -0.70 -24.77 1.17
N SER A 316 -1.61 -25.72 1.24
CA SER A 316 -2.72 -25.74 2.20
C SER A 316 -2.28 -25.74 3.67
N ASP A 317 -1.09 -26.31 3.97
CA ASP A 317 -0.44 -26.33 5.28
C ASP A 317 0.31 -25.04 5.63
N PHE A 318 0.20 -23.99 4.77
CA PHE A 318 0.89 -22.71 4.87
C PHE A 318 2.40 -22.76 4.58
N GLU A 319 2.99 -23.91 4.25
CA GLU A 319 4.37 -23.93 3.76
C GLU A 319 4.47 -23.10 2.48
N THR A 320 5.46 -22.19 2.46
CA THR A 320 5.66 -21.27 1.33
C THR A 320 6.98 -21.58 0.64
N LEU A 321 6.92 -21.81 -0.66
CA LEU A 321 8.09 -21.97 -1.52
C LEU A 321 8.24 -20.79 -2.45
N THR A 322 9.48 -20.36 -2.64
CA THR A 322 9.85 -19.40 -3.68
C THR A 322 10.93 -19.99 -4.57
N ARG A 323 10.79 -19.77 -5.88
CA ARG A 323 11.82 -20.11 -6.88
C ARG A 323 12.01 -18.96 -7.82
N ALA A 324 13.23 -18.61 -8.10
CA ALA A 324 13.59 -17.49 -8.95
C ALA A 324 14.49 -17.90 -10.11
N ARG A 325 14.40 -17.18 -11.22
CA ARG A 325 15.31 -17.28 -12.35
C ARG A 325 15.65 -15.89 -12.85
N THR A 326 16.95 -15.64 -12.98
CA THR A 326 17.47 -14.44 -13.62
C THR A 326 17.62 -14.72 -15.13
N LEU A 327 17.09 -13.82 -15.94
CA LEU A 327 17.12 -13.87 -17.39
C LEU A 327 18.40 -13.16 -17.91
N ASP A 328 18.85 -13.55 -19.07
CA ASP A 328 20.02 -12.93 -19.72
C ASP A 328 19.74 -11.47 -20.07
N GLN A 329 18.51 -11.16 -20.50
CA GLN A 329 18.08 -9.80 -20.84
C GLN A 329 16.85 -9.39 -20.03
N PRO A 330 16.75 -8.10 -19.61
CA PRO A 330 15.59 -7.56 -18.94
C PRO A 330 14.35 -7.61 -19.86
N THR A 331 13.19 -7.97 -19.29
CA THR A 331 11.93 -8.05 -20.03
C THR A 331 10.76 -7.51 -19.24
N ASN A 332 9.71 -7.08 -19.94
CA ASN A 332 8.36 -6.82 -19.42
C ASN A 332 7.28 -7.46 -20.31
N GLU A 333 7.69 -8.47 -21.09
CA GLU A 333 6.84 -9.23 -22.00
C GLU A 333 6.19 -10.42 -21.29
N GLU A 334 4.88 -10.55 -21.41
CA GLU A 334 4.10 -11.60 -20.76
C GLU A 334 4.57 -13.00 -21.16
N GLN A 335 4.87 -13.22 -22.43
CA GLN A 335 5.26 -14.52 -22.94
C GLN A 335 6.56 -15.01 -22.29
N ARG A 336 7.58 -14.16 -22.22
CA ARG A 336 8.88 -14.49 -21.58
C ARG A 336 8.75 -14.73 -20.09
N VAL A 337 8.00 -13.87 -19.39
CA VAL A 337 7.74 -13.99 -17.95
C VAL A 337 6.96 -15.28 -17.69
N TYR A 338 5.85 -15.51 -18.39
CA TYR A 338 5.03 -16.70 -18.17
C TYR A 338 5.75 -18.01 -18.55
N ALA A 339 6.52 -18.04 -19.64
CA ALA A 339 7.35 -19.20 -19.97
C ALA A 339 8.33 -19.54 -18.86
N THR A 340 8.92 -18.53 -18.23
CA THR A 340 9.82 -18.70 -17.08
C THR A 340 9.05 -19.21 -15.85
N VAL A 341 7.89 -18.63 -15.54
CA VAL A 341 7.02 -19.05 -14.44
C VAL A 341 6.59 -20.52 -14.60
N ARG A 342 6.23 -20.96 -15.83
CA ARG A 342 5.89 -22.36 -16.12
C ARG A 342 7.04 -23.33 -15.86
N ARG A 343 8.27 -22.94 -16.22
CA ARG A 343 9.46 -23.77 -15.93
C ARG A 343 9.70 -23.88 -14.43
N LEU A 344 9.59 -22.76 -13.70
CA LEU A 344 9.71 -22.74 -12.24
C LEU A 344 8.61 -23.56 -11.56
N LEU A 345 7.37 -23.52 -12.06
CA LEU A 345 6.26 -24.32 -11.53
C LEU A 345 6.55 -25.83 -11.60
N LYS A 346 7.05 -26.31 -12.73
CA LYS A 346 7.39 -27.74 -12.93
C LYS A 346 8.40 -28.25 -11.90
N THR A 347 9.34 -27.42 -11.47
CA THR A 347 10.38 -27.78 -10.50
C THR A 347 9.98 -27.49 -9.06
N ALA A 348 9.07 -26.54 -8.83
CA ALA A 348 8.66 -26.13 -7.49
C ALA A 348 7.47 -26.93 -6.94
N TRP A 349 6.48 -27.25 -7.79
CA TRP A 349 5.30 -27.98 -7.35
C TRP A 349 5.51 -29.49 -7.45
N THR A 350 6.27 -30.03 -6.52
CA THR A 350 6.61 -31.47 -6.46
C THR A 350 5.67 -32.27 -5.58
N ARG A 351 5.02 -31.63 -4.60
CA ARG A 351 4.02 -32.26 -3.73
C ARG A 351 2.67 -32.29 -4.44
N LYS A 352 1.94 -33.40 -4.31
CA LYS A 352 0.55 -33.51 -4.78
C LYS A 352 -0.48 -32.76 -3.91
N TRP A 353 -0.01 -31.85 -3.07
CA TRP A 353 -0.85 -31.09 -2.17
C TRP A 353 -1.45 -29.87 -2.89
N PRO A 354 -2.69 -29.50 -2.58
CA PRO A 354 -3.32 -28.34 -3.19
C PRO A 354 -2.64 -27.04 -2.75
N LEU A 355 -2.68 -26.06 -3.63
CA LEU A 355 -2.12 -24.73 -3.41
C LEU A 355 -3.18 -23.77 -2.88
N ARG A 356 -2.81 -23.07 -1.82
CA ARG A 356 -3.58 -22.00 -1.20
C ARG A 356 -3.35 -20.64 -1.87
N LEU A 357 -2.10 -20.41 -2.32
CA LEU A 357 -1.71 -19.12 -2.91
C LEU A 357 -0.67 -19.37 -4.00
N VAL A 358 -0.77 -18.56 -5.05
CA VAL A 358 0.28 -18.42 -6.06
C VAL A 358 0.63 -16.95 -6.27
N GLY A 359 1.89 -16.68 -6.64
CA GLY A 359 2.37 -15.34 -6.87
C GLY A 359 3.47 -15.29 -7.93
N VAL A 360 3.54 -14.14 -8.61
CA VAL A 360 4.60 -13.80 -9.57
C VAL A 360 5.21 -12.47 -9.16
N ALA A 361 6.53 -12.41 -9.09
CA ALA A 361 7.27 -11.19 -8.82
C ALA A 361 8.37 -10.96 -9.87
N LEU A 362 8.57 -9.70 -10.19
CA LEU A 362 9.64 -9.19 -11.04
C LEU A 362 10.60 -8.36 -10.18
N SER A 363 11.89 -8.64 -10.26
CA SER A 363 12.94 -7.91 -9.53
C SER A 363 14.19 -7.72 -10.40
N ASN A 364 15.24 -7.11 -9.85
CA ASN A 364 16.36 -6.61 -10.65
C ASN A 364 15.82 -5.72 -11.77
N LEU A 365 15.14 -4.65 -11.34
CA LEU A 365 14.45 -3.73 -12.21
C LEU A 365 15.44 -2.77 -12.87
N SER A 366 15.18 -2.41 -14.13
CA SER A 366 15.95 -1.45 -14.92
C SER A 366 14.99 -0.51 -15.66
N GLY A 367 15.48 0.66 -16.01
CA GLY A 367 14.74 1.65 -16.81
C GLY A 367 14.48 1.21 -18.26
N PRO A 368 13.88 2.09 -19.07
CA PRO A 368 13.37 1.77 -20.40
C PRO A 368 14.46 1.49 -21.44
N SER A 369 15.68 1.97 -21.23
CA SER A 369 16.74 1.85 -22.23
C SER A 369 17.31 0.42 -22.27
N PRO A 370 17.02 -0.38 -23.33
CA PRO A 370 17.78 -1.59 -23.55
C PRO A 370 19.20 -1.20 -23.95
N GLN A 371 20.19 -1.86 -23.39
CA GLN A 371 21.51 -1.85 -23.98
C GLN A 371 21.37 -2.44 -25.40
N LEU A 372 21.63 -1.64 -26.39
CA LEU A 372 21.63 -2.11 -27.79
C LEU A 372 22.71 -3.18 -27.92
N ASP A 373 22.33 -4.34 -28.48
CA ASP A 373 23.30 -5.39 -28.80
C ASP A 373 24.04 -4.98 -30.07
N LEU A 374 25.33 -4.74 -29.94
CA LEU A 374 26.18 -4.29 -31.04
C LEU A 374 26.31 -5.34 -32.16
N PHE A 375 25.99 -6.61 -31.85
CA PHE A 375 26.16 -7.75 -32.77
C PHE A 375 24.82 -8.35 -33.26
N GLY A 376 23.72 -7.62 -33.16
CA GLY A 376 22.45 -7.95 -33.84
C GLY A 376 21.80 -9.25 -33.35
N GLY A 377 21.56 -9.36 -32.05
CA GLY A 377 20.69 -10.40 -31.50
C GLY A 377 19.23 -10.15 -31.84
N GLU A 378 18.57 -11.16 -32.37
CA GLU A 378 17.17 -11.36 -32.70
C GLU A 378 16.30 -10.10 -32.84
N SER A 379 15.80 -9.84 -34.03
CA SER A 379 14.79 -8.83 -34.30
C SER A 379 13.67 -8.94 -33.25
N GLN A 380 13.49 -7.90 -32.46
CA GLN A 380 12.36 -7.81 -31.54
C GLN A 380 11.08 -7.83 -32.39
N SER A 381 10.42 -8.98 -32.45
CA SER A 381 9.06 -9.04 -33.00
C SER A 381 8.24 -7.95 -32.33
N PRO A 382 7.41 -7.19 -33.06
CA PRO A 382 6.63 -6.11 -32.49
C PRO A 382 5.81 -6.67 -31.33
N SER A 383 6.12 -6.19 -30.13
CA SER A 383 5.44 -6.63 -28.92
C SER A 383 3.99 -6.15 -28.97
N LEU A 384 3.03 -7.06 -28.82
CA LEU A 384 1.61 -6.73 -28.69
C LEU A 384 1.30 -5.94 -27.42
N GLY A 385 2.22 -5.91 -26.45
CA GLY A 385 2.05 -5.26 -25.16
C GLY A 385 1.59 -3.80 -25.25
N PRO A 386 2.26 -2.93 -26.01
CA PRO A 386 1.86 -1.53 -26.14
C PRO A 386 0.45 -1.34 -26.73
N ALA A 387 0.07 -2.15 -27.71
CA ALA A 387 -1.26 -2.10 -28.32
C ALA A 387 -2.35 -2.53 -27.33
N ILE A 388 -2.10 -3.61 -26.59
CA ILE A 388 -2.99 -4.06 -25.50
C ILE A 388 -3.10 -2.99 -24.40
N ASP A 389 -1.99 -2.36 -24.05
CA ASP A 389 -1.97 -1.33 -23.01
C ASP A 389 -2.72 -0.05 -23.44
N ALA A 390 -2.69 0.32 -24.71
CA ALA A 390 -3.48 1.43 -25.26
C ALA A 390 -5.00 1.15 -25.14
N VAL A 391 -5.43 -0.07 -25.44
CA VAL A 391 -6.84 -0.49 -25.25
C VAL A 391 -7.21 -0.45 -23.76
N ARG A 392 -6.34 -0.95 -22.89
CA ARG A 392 -6.57 -0.93 -21.43
C ARG A 392 -6.60 0.48 -20.83
N ALA A 393 -5.79 1.39 -21.36
CA ALA A 393 -5.81 2.79 -20.91
C ALA A 393 -7.14 3.47 -21.23
N ARG A 394 -7.76 3.13 -22.36
CA ARG A 394 -9.02 3.73 -22.81
C ARG A 394 -10.26 3.06 -22.21
N PHE A 395 -10.26 1.73 -22.08
CA PHE A 395 -11.45 0.95 -21.74
C PHE A 395 -11.34 0.20 -20.41
N GLY A 396 -10.23 0.38 -19.67
CA GLY A 396 -9.95 -0.33 -18.42
C GLY A 396 -9.17 -1.64 -18.62
N TYR A 397 -8.52 -2.11 -17.54
CA TYR A 397 -7.64 -3.29 -17.58
C TYR A 397 -8.33 -4.55 -18.10
N ASP A 398 -9.61 -4.71 -17.79
CA ASP A 398 -10.38 -5.91 -18.09
C ASP A 398 -10.97 -5.94 -19.50
N ALA A 399 -10.81 -4.85 -20.28
CA ALA A 399 -11.33 -4.75 -21.66
C ALA A 399 -10.69 -5.76 -22.62
N ILE A 400 -9.42 -6.12 -22.38
CA ILE A 400 -8.71 -7.10 -23.20
C ILE A 400 -7.85 -8.00 -22.30
N ARG A 401 -7.92 -9.32 -22.53
CA ARG A 401 -7.16 -10.33 -21.79
C ARG A 401 -6.63 -11.40 -22.73
N LEU A 402 -5.59 -12.11 -22.31
CA LEU A 402 -5.11 -13.30 -23.03
C LEU A 402 -6.20 -14.38 -22.98
N GLY A 403 -6.44 -15.08 -24.09
CA GLY A 403 -7.63 -15.92 -24.32
C GLY A 403 -7.94 -16.93 -23.23
N THR A 404 -6.93 -17.57 -22.62
CA THR A 404 -7.12 -18.53 -21.52
C THR A 404 -7.35 -17.89 -20.15
N THR A 405 -7.21 -16.57 -20.02
CA THR A 405 -7.45 -15.83 -18.78
C THR A 405 -8.83 -15.19 -18.69
N GLY A 406 -9.64 -15.25 -19.75
CA GLY A 406 -10.96 -14.64 -19.84
C GLY A 406 -11.95 -15.13 -18.75
N ASN A 407 -11.82 -16.37 -18.29
CA ASN A 407 -12.65 -16.96 -17.22
C ASN A 407 -12.00 -16.88 -15.82
N THR A 408 -10.84 -16.25 -15.68
CA THR A 408 -10.27 -16.00 -14.36
C THR A 408 -10.97 -14.80 -13.74
N ARG A 409 -12.10 -15.02 -13.08
CA ARG A 409 -12.86 -13.96 -12.42
C ARG A 409 -12.00 -13.24 -11.37
N TRP A 410 -11.41 -12.11 -11.77
CA TRP A 410 -11.06 -11.03 -10.84
C TRP A 410 -12.34 -10.38 -10.28
N LEU A 411 -13.48 -10.77 -10.83
CA LEU A 411 -14.82 -10.19 -10.68
C LEU A 411 -15.59 -10.66 -9.44
N GLU A 412 -15.09 -11.60 -8.67
CA GLU A 412 -15.78 -11.99 -7.42
C GLU A 412 -15.76 -10.90 -6.35
N GLN A 413 -15.19 -9.71 -6.66
CA GLN A 413 -15.15 -8.56 -5.75
C GLN A 413 -15.65 -7.25 -6.38
N ARG A 414 -16.40 -7.27 -7.49
CA ARG A 414 -17.19 -6.11 -7.87
C ARG A 414 -18.61 -6.30 -7.36
N PRO A 415 -19.11 -5.49 -6.42
CA PRO A 415 -20.54 -5.35 -6.26
C PRO A 415 -21.08 -4.72 -7.55
N ALA A 416 -22.20 -5.24 -8.02
CA ALA A 416 -22.98 -4.64 -9.07
C ALA A 416 -23.64 -3.36 -8.52
N THR A 417 -22.91 -2.26 -8.48
CA THR A 417 -23.45 -0.91 -8.36
C THR A 417 -22.74 -0.07 -9.38
N ARG A 418 -23.43 0.26 -10.45
CA ARG A 418 -23.09 1.40 -11.31
C ARG A 418 -22.97 2.62 -10.41
N ASP A 419 -21.86 3.34 -10.54
CA ASP A 419 -21.68 4.65 -9.95
C ASP A 419 -22.61 5.62 -10.73
N PRO A 420 -23.65 6.19 -10.13
CA PRO A 420 -24.53 7.12 -10.82
C PRO A 420 -23.84 8.42 -11.25
N SER A 421 -22.63 8.70 -10.73
CA SER A 421 -21.85 9.88 -11.10
C SER A 421 -21.01 9.69 -12.36
N ALA A 422 -20.82 8.44 -12.82
CA ALA A 422 -20.10 8.19 -14.08
C ALA A 422 -20.96 8.40 -15.34
N GLU A 423 -22.28 8.56 -15.18
CA GLU A 423 -23.18 8.82 -16.32
C GLU A 423 -23.23 10.28 -16.75
N LYS A 424 -22.71 11.23 -15.96
CA LYS A 424 -22.73 12.68 -16.33
C LYS A 424 -21.62 13.12 -17.26
N ASP A 425 -20.56 12.33 -17.44
CA ASP A 425 -19.44 12.67 -18.32
C ASP A 425 -19.48 11.95 -19.69
N SER A 426 -20.55 11.20 -19.98
CA SER A 426 -20.72 10.47 -21.25
C SER A 426 -21.75 11.07 -22.21
N GLU A 427 -22.36 12.22 -21.89
CA GLU A 427 -23.15 12.98 -22.85
C GLU A 427 -22.26 13.76 -23.80
N GLY A 428 -21.85 13.13 -24.90
CA GLY A 428 -21.06 13.81 -25.93
C GLY A 428 -20.39 12.95 -26.98
N LEU A 429 -20.66 11.62 -27.03
CA LEU A 429 -20.12 10.79 -28.11
C LEU A 429 -21.24 10.41 -29.10
N PRO A 430 -21.04 10.63 -30.44
CA PRO A 430 -22.02 10.26 -31.43
C PRO A 430 -22.15 8.74 -31.53
N GLU A 431 -23.40 8.28 -31.65
CA GLU A 431 -23.73 6.89 -31.95
C GLU A 431 -23.06 6.47 -33.28
N VAL A 432 -22.29 5.37 -33.22
CA VAL A 432 -21.78 4.70 -34.42
C VAL A 432 -22.85 3.70 -34.90
N PRO A 433 -23.50 3.90 -36.05
CA PRO A 433 -24.43 2.91 -36.58
C PRO A 433 -23.65 1.71 -37.15
N GLY A 434 -24.03 0.50 -36.79
CA GLY A 434 -23.62 -0.72 -37.47
C GLY A 434 -22.65 -1.62 -36.73
N GLY A 435 -23.07 -2.20 -35.60
CA GLY A 435 -22.40 -3.33 -34.96
C GLY A 435 -22.64 -4.62 -35.78
N VAL A 436 -21.65 -5.02 -36.59
CA VAL A 436 -21.67 -6.35 -37.24
C VAL A 436 -21.20 -7.38 -36.21
N SER A 437 -22.12 -8.25 -35.81
CA SER A 437 -21.85 -9.43 -34.98
C SER A 437 -20.95 -10.41 -35.74
N PHE A 438 -19.76 -10.71 -35.23
CA PHE A 438 -18.77 -11.63 -35.80
C PHE A 438 -19.08 -13.12 -35.52
N LEU A 439 -20.29 -13.45 -35.05
CA LEU A 439 -20.66 -14.83 -34.66
C LEU A 439 -21.59 -15.58 -35.63
N ASP A 440 -21.88 -15.03 -36.81
CA ASP A 440 -22.85 -15.66 -37.72
C ASP A 440 -22.24 -16.08 -39.08
N ARG A 441 -21.03 -16.63 -39.09
CA ARG A 441 -20.50 -17.33 -40.29
C ARG A 441 -19.87 -18.68 -39.93
N ARG A 442 -20.66 -19.60 -39.40
CA ARG A 442 -20.44 -21.04 -39.52
C ARG A 442 -21.78 -21.79 -39.42
N ARG A 443 -22.61 -21.70 -40.44
CA ARG A 443 -23.58 -22.72 -40.89
C ARG A 443 -24.11 -22.31 -42.25
N LYS A 444 -23.40 -22.73 -43.25
CA LYS A 444 -23.94 -23.29 -44.49
C LYS A 444 -22.78 -23.95 -45.24
#